data_1719a60670dc769d2f6c07cc6d7bb041
#
_entry.id   1719a60670dc769d2f6c07cc6d7bb041
#
_cell.length_a   1.000
_cell.length_b   1.000
_cell.length_c   1.000
_cell.angle_alpha   90.00
_cell.angle_beta   90.00
_cell.angle_gamma   90.00
#
_symmetry.space_group_name_H-M   'P 1'
#
loop_
_entity.id
_entity.type
_entity.pdbx_description
1 polymer ?
#
loop_
_entity_poly.entity_id
_entity_poly.type
_entity_poly.pdbx_seq_one_letter_code
_entity_poly.pdbx_strand_id
1 'polypeptide(L)'
;MGNEKEIVLVTAIGTMTATTVVDELRKAGRYYIIGGDIYERNMVATAKDTDEFYVFPPAIYELDQYIEFVLDFCKQHRVRYYFAVIDEEIVNLSNNREKFEQIGVKLCIPNKKLVETCHFKNLFAAWVSEQMPEIAIRTFRSAEEISDADFPLFVKPVEGRASIGCRKIDNRTQLFEFVDPAEIGKTVIAQQFAEGEIATVDIIRNHQTGQIMTVPRTELLRNSNGCGIAVRTFRSEKLENICRELAEKLELNGVVNAEFFCKDDTFRIIEINPRFSAGTGYSCMAGANMVLNAMEIADGRSCTMGALCLGRHYAKRYETYEM
;
A
#
# COMPACT_ATOMS: atom_id res chain seq x y z
N MET A 1 6.99 -11.22 37.17
CA MET A 1 7.90 -10.53 36.24
C MET A 1 7.00 -9.91 35.19
N GLY A 2 6.86 -8.59 35.13
CA GLY A 2 6.11 -7.91 34.07
C GLY A 2 6.81 -8.20 32.74
N ASN A 3 6.07 -8.71 31.74
CA ASN A 3 6.61 -8.87 30.40
C ASN A 3 7.03 -7.48 29.92
N GLU A 4 8.32 -7.29 29.64
CA GLU A 4 8.82 -6.08 28.98
C GLU A 4 8.07 -5.94 27.64
N LYS A 5 7.51 -4.76 27.37
CA LYS A 5 6.74 -4.53 26.14
C LYS A 5 7.66 -4.60 24.93
N GLU A 6 7.22 -5.26 23.88
CA GLU A 6 7.96 -5.27 22.61
C GLU A 6 7.90 -3.88 21.95
N ILE A 7 9.02 -3.41 21.47
CA ILE A 7 9.17 -2.05 20.92
C ILE A 7 8.85 -2.08 19.42
N VAL A 8 7.93 -1.21 19.02
CA VAL A 8 7.46 -1.06 17.64
C VAL A 8 7.77 0.35 17.17
N LEU A 9 8.49 0.46 16.07
CA LEU A 9 8.69 1.70 15.34
C LEU A 9 7.62 1.83 14.26
N VAL A 10 6.98 3.00 14.20
CA VAL A 10 6.06 3.39 13.13
C VAL A 10 6.53 4.72 12.57
N THR A 11 6.85 4.79 11.28
CA THR A 11 7.27 6.03 10.61
C THR A 11 6.14 6.69 9.83
N ALA A 12 6.34 7.95 9.43
CA ALA A 12 5.35 8.80 8.77
C ALA A 12 4.00 8.83 9.54
N ILE A 13 4.08 8.97 10.87
CA ILE A 13 2.91 8.82 11.75
C ILE A 13 1.86 9.92 11.58
N GLY A 14 2.16 11.00 10.88
CA GLY A 14 1.18 12.01 10.45
C GLY A 14 0.23 11.54 9.34
N THR A 15 0.44 10.35 8.77
CA THR A 15 -0.42 9.80 7.72
C THR A 15 -1.62 9.05 8.30
N MET A 16 -2.74 9.01 7.55
CA MET A 16 -3.92 8.23 7.93
C MET A 16 -3.64 6.74 8.07
N THR A 17 -2.70 6.22 7.31
CA THR A 17 -2.28 4.81 7.36
C THR A 17 -1.59 4.51 8.68
N ALA A 18 -0.60 5.31 9.04
CA ALA A 18 0.15 5.12 10.29
C ALA A 18 -0.71 5.36 11.53
N THR A 19 -1.65 6.32 11.50
CA THR A 19 -2.65 6.49 12.58
C THR A 19 -3.39 5.18 12.84
N THR A 20 -3.84 4.48 11.79
CA THR A 20 -4.47 3.15 11.96
C THR A 20 -3.53 2.14 12.59
N VAL A 21 -2.24 2.12 12.20
CA VAL A 21 -1.26 1.20 12.78
C VAL A 21 -1.09 1.48 14.28
N VAL A 22 -0.90 2.74 14.65
CA VAL A 22 -0.78 3.16 16.07
C VAL A 22 -2.03 2.80 16.86
N ASP A 23 -3.23 3.06 16.33
CA ASP A 23 -4.50 2.74 16.97
C ASP A 23 -4.65 1.23 17.27
N GLU A 24 -4.33 0.36 16.29
CA GLU A 24 -4.43 -1.08 16.48
C GLU A 24 -3.38 -1.61 17.47
N LEU A 25 -2.17 -1.05 17.47
CA LEU A 25 -1.14 -1.37 18.46
C LEU A 25 -1.55 -0.92 19.86
N ARG A 26 -2.16 0.27 20.00
CA ARG A 26 -2.70 0.76 21.28
C ARG A 26 -3.85 -0.10 21.80
N LYS A 27 -4.78 -0.48 20.95
CA LYS A 27 -5.86 -1.41 21.32
C LYS A 27 -5.34 -2.75 21.80
N ALA A 28 -4.25 -3.26 21.24
CA ALA A 28 -3.61 -4.49 21.69
C ALA A 28 -2.96 -4.37 23.08
N GLY A 29 -2.56 -3.17 23.51
CA GLY A 29 -2.13 -2.82 24.88
C GLY A 29 -0.78 -3.38 25.34
N ARG A 30 -0.08 -4.13 24.49
CA ARG A 30 1.15 -4.89 24.85
C ARG A 30 2.43 -4.37 24.21
N TYR A 31 2.36 -3.31 23.41
CA TYR A 31 3.51 -2.76 22.70
C TYR A 31 3.95 -1.42 23.28
N TYR A 32 5.24 -1.12 23.14
CA TYR A 32 5.82 0.20 23.35
C TYR A 32 6.01 0.82 21.96
N ILE A 33 5.32 1.93 21.69
CA ILE A 33 5.24 2.50 20.35
C ILE A 33 6.14 3.72 20.25
N ILE A 34 7.11 3.66 19.34
CA ILE A 34 7.94 4.79 18.95
C ILE A 34 7.42 5.32 17.62
N GLY A 35 7.04 6.60 17.59
CA GLY A 35 6.62 7.30 16.39
C GLY A 35 7.76 8.08 15.77
N GLY A 36 7.87 8.01 14.43
CA GLY A 36 8.79 8.82 13.64
C GLY A 36 8.06 9.63 12.57
N ASP A 37 8.42 10.91 12.40
CA ASP A 37 7.90 11.74 11.31
C ASP A 37 8.95 12.78 10.90
N ILE A 38 8.82 13.37 9.71
CA ILE A 38 9.68 14.46 9.25
C ILE A 38 9.34 15.81 9.93
N TYR A 39 8.15 15.91 10.54
CA TYR A 39 7.68 17.09 11.23
C TYR A 39 7.91 16.99 12.74
N GLU A 40 7.91 18.14 13.40
CA GLU A 40 8.01 18.25 14.85
C GLU A 40 6.77 17.63 15.54
N ARG A 41 6.95 17.15 16.78
CA ARG A 41 5.92 16.49 17.57
C ARG A 41 4.58 17.27 17.63
N ASN A 42 4.66 18.59 17.79
CA ASN A 42 3.50 19.48 17.91
C ASN A 42 2.74 19.70 16.58
N MET A 43 3.26 19.18 15.47
CA MET A 43 2.62 19.22 14.15
C MET A 43 1.92 17.92 13.80
N VAL A 44 2.09 16.85 14.59
CA VAL A 44 1.66 15.48 14.27
C VAL A 44 0.73 14.96 15.36
N ALA A 45 -0.58 15.02 15.15
CA ALA A 45 -1.59 14.66 16.15
C ALA A 45 -1.40 13.21 16.68
N THR A 46 -1.06 12.25 15.84
CA THR A 46 -0.83 10.85 16.23
C THR A 46 0.36 10.68 17.21
N ALA A 47 1.26 11.68 17.31
CA ALA A 47 2.37 11.64 18.24
C ALA A 47 1.94 11.57 19.71
N LYS A 48 0.72 12.02 20.03
CA LYS A 48 0.14 11.91 21.38
C LYS A 48 -0.16 10.45 21.78
N ASP A 49 -0.39 9.61 20.78
CA ASP A 49 -0.75 8.20 20.97
C ASP A 49 0.48 7.27 20.90
N THR A 50 1.69 7.81 20.84
CA THR A 50 2.95 7.09 20.94
C THR A 50 3.58 7.22 22.34
N ASP A 51 4.41 6.25 22.74
CA ASP A 51 5.15 6.32 24.01
C ASP A 51 6.36 7.26 23.88
N GLU A 52 7.03 7.24 22.70
CA GLU A 52 8.09 8.17 22.31
C GLU A 52 7.86 8.67 20.89
N PHE A 53 8.42 9.82 20.57
CA PHE A 53 8.37 10.44 19.25
C PHE A 53 9.71 11.06 18.88
N TYR A 54 10.14 10.85 17.64
CA TYR A 54 11.38 11.38 17.10
C TYR A 54 11.17 11.99 15.71
N VAL A 55 11.90 13.07 15.43
CA VAL A 55 11.97 13.66 14.09
C VAL A 55 12.94 12.83 13.25
N PHE A 56 12.48 12.34 12.11
CA PHE A 56 13.25 11.52 11.17
C PHE A 56 13.67 12.34 9.95
N PRO A 57 14.81 12.05 9.34
CA PRO A 57 15.14 12.63 8.05
C PRO A 57 14.14 12.18 6.96
N PRO A 58 13.91 13.00 5.92
CA PRO A 58 13.08 12.58 4.79
C PRO A 58 13.68 11.38 4.04
N ALA A 59 12.87 10.36 3.78
CA ALA A 59 13.28 9.12 3.12
C ALA A 59 13.58 9.28 1.60
N ILE A 60 13.35 10.47 1.04
CA ILE A 60 13.51 10.76 -0.40
C ILE A 60 14.89 11.31 -0.77
N TYR A 61 15.68 11.73 0.22
CA TYR A 61 17.02 12.27 0.02
C TYR A 61 18.04 11.31 0.63
N GLU A 62 19.17 11.12 -0.08
CA GLU A 62 20.32 10.38 0.41
C GLU A 62 19.93 9.00 1.01
N LEU A 63 19.29 8.15 0.18
CA LEU A 63 18.65 6.90 0.60
C LEU A 63 19.54 5.98 1.46
N ASP A 64 20.83 5.89 1.15
CA ASP A 64 21.78 5.08 1.91
C ASP A 64 21.97 5.63 3.33
N GLN A 65 22.07 6.96 3.48
CA GLN A 65 22.17 7.61 4.78
C GLN A 65 20.89 7.43 5.62
N TYR A 66 19.71 7.48 4.95
CA TYR A 66 18.45 7.19 5.61
C TYR A 66 18.41 5.76 6.17
N ILE A 67 18.84 4.77 5.40
CA ILE A 67 18.87 3.38 5.84
C ILE A 67 19.86 3.18 7.00
N GLU A 68 21.05 3.78 6.94
CA GLU A 68 22.02 3.72 8.04
C GLU A 68 21.46 4.36 9.31
N PHE A 69 20.86 5.56 9.19
CA PHE A 69 20.21 6.23 10.31
C PHE A 69 19.14 5.34 10.97
N VAL A 70 18.24 4.75 10.16
CA VAL A 70 17.16 3.91 10.71
C VAL A 70 17.70 2.62 11.33
N LEU A 71 18.74 1.99 10.75
CA LEU A 71 19.39 0.82 11.33
C LEU A 71 20.00 1.12 12.70
N ASP A 72 20.72 2.23 12.82
CA ASP A 72 21.34 2.63 14.09
C ASP A 72 20.28 3.03 15.11
N PHE A 73 19.23 3.74 14.68
CA PHE A 73 18.08 4.05 15.53
C PHE A 73 17.42 2.77 16.08
N CYS A 74 17.16 1.80 15.20
CA CYS A 74 16.55 0.53 15.61
C CYS A 74 17.43 -0.25 16.60
N LYS A 75 18.74 -0.27 16.42
CA LYS A 75 19.68 -0.88 17.38
C LYS A 75 19.64 -0.17 18.73
N GLN A 76 19.76 1.17 18.72
CA GLN A 76 19.82 1.99 19.94
C GLN A 76 18.54 1.81 20.77
N HIS A 77 17.39 1.79 20.12
CA HIS A 77 16.06 1.69 20.76
C HIS A 77 15.56 0.26 20.90
N ARG A 78 16.33 -0.78 20.53
CA ARG A 78 15.95 -2.20 20.59
C ARG A 78 14.62 -2.47 19.90
N VAL A 79 14.38 -1.83 18.74
CA VAL A 79 13.16 -2.01 17.96
C VAL A 79 13.04 -3.47 17.53
N ARG A 80 11.87 -4.07 17.76
CA ARG A 80 11.57 -5.42 17.31
C ARG A 80 10.77 -5.44 16.02
N TYR A 81 9.79 -4.56 15.87
CA TYR A 81 8.97 -4.46 14.66
C TYR A 81 9.04 -3.07 14.09
N TYR A 82 9.09 -2.98 12.78
CA TYR A 82 9.09 -1.71 12.08
C TYR A 82 7.99 -1.67 11.00
N PHE A 83 7.07 -0.71 11.14
CA PHE A 83 6.03 -0.38 10.17
C PHE A 83 6.42 0.86 9.37
N ALA A 84 6.78 0.66 8.11
CA ALA A 84 6.89 1.71 7.12
C ALA A 84 5.59 1.72 6.28
N VAL A 85 5.02 2.89 6.06
CA VAL A 85 3.70 3.02 5.45
C VAL A 85 3.67 3.92 4.21
N ILE A 86 4.81 4.43 3.79
CA ILE A 86 4.97 5.26 2.58
C ILE A 86 5.88 4.55 1.57
N ASP A 87 5.61 4.78 0.29
CA ASP A 87 6.27 4.08 -0.82
C ASP A 87 7.78 4.35 -0.82
N GLU A 88 8.20 5.58 -0.50
CA GLU A 88 9.59 6.02 -0.46
C GLU A 88 10.45 5.23 0.53
N GLU A 89 9.88 4.81 1.66
CA GLU A 89 10.58 3.98 2.64
C GLU A 89 10.60 2.50 2.23
N ILE A 90 9.46 2.00 1.76
CA ILE A 90 9.23 0.56 1.58
C ILE A 90 10.19 -0.05 0.57
N VAL A 91 10.44 0.63 -0.56
CA VAL A 91 11.37 0.15 -1.59
C VAL A 91 12.78 0.00 -1.00
N ASN A 92 13.24 1.03 -0.29
CA ASN A 92 14.58 1.05 0.30
C ASN A 92 14.75 0.04 1.43
N LEU A 93 13.76 -0.04 2.32
CA LEU A 93 13.74 -1.03 3.40
C LEU A 93 13.69 -2.45 2.85
N SER A 94 12.89 -2.67 1.81
CA SER A 94 12.76 -3.97 1.14
C SER A 94 14.10 -4.43 0.55
N ASN A 95 14.87 -3.52 -0.05
CA ASN A 95 16.20 -3.78 -0.60
C ASN A 95 17.25 -4.07 0.47
N ASN A 96 17.06 -3.56 1.68
CA ASN A 96 17.98 -3.70 2.80
C ASN A 96 17.45 -4.64 3.90
N ARG A 97 16.41 -5.43 3.65
CA ARG A 97 15.73 -6.31 4.62
C ARG A 97 16.70 -7.13 5.45
N GLU A 98 17.69 -7.77 4.82
CA GLU A 98 18.67 -8.61 5.48
C GLU A 98 19.47 -7.88 6.58
N LYS A 99 19.78 -6.57 6.36
CA LYS A 99 20.49 -5.76 7.39
C LYS A 99 19.62 -5.57 8.64
N PHE A 100 18.30 -5.40 8.47
CA PHE A 100 17.37 -5.31 9.59
C PHE A 100 17.20 -6.65 10.31
N GLU A 101 17.10 -7.74 9.58
CA GLU A 101 17.02 -9.10 10.14
C GLU A 101 18.26 -9.45 10.97
N GLN A 102 19.46 -9.07 10.52
CA GLN A 102 20.73 -9.29 11.24
C GLN A 102 20.75 -8.60 12.60
N ILE A 103 20.05 -7.51 12.79
CA ILE A 103 19.91 -6.79 14.08
C ILE A 103 18.64 -7.16 14.83
N GLY A 104 17.90 -8.17 14.38
CA GLY A 104 16.68 -8.68 15.02
C GLY A 104 15.41 -7.90 14.77
N VAL A 105 15.42 -6.92 13.84
CA VAL A 105 14.24 -6.11 13.47
C VAL A 105 13.39 -6.83 12.43
N LYS A 106 12.11 -6.92 12.69
CA LYS A 106 11.08 -7.49 11.80
C LYS A 106 10.41 -6.37 11.02
N LEU A 107 10.66 -6.31 9.70
CA LEU A 107 9.99 -5.35 8.82
C LEU A 107 8.57 -5.83 8.50
N CYS A 108 7.56 -5.06 8.91
CA CYS A 108 6.14 -5.32 8.62
C CYS A 108 5.74 -4.75 7.25
N ILE A 109 6.48 -5.12 6.21
CA ILE A 109 6.27 -4.76 4.80
C ILE A 109 6.25 -6.04 3.95
N PRO A 110 5.68 -6.02 2.73
CA PRO A 110 5.68 -7.18 1.84
C PRO A 110 7.08 -7.64 1.45
N ASN A 111 7.18 -8.85 0.89
CA ASN A 111 8.41 -9.41 0.38
C ASN A 111 8.98 -8.60 -0.81
N LYS A 112 10.31 -8.61 -0.96
CA LYS A 112 11.06 -7.80 -1.93
C LYS A 112 10.58 -7.97 -3.37
N LYS A 113 10.42 -9.20 -3.85
CA LYS A 113 9.97 -9.52 -5.22
C LYS A 113 8.64 -8.84 -5.56
N LEU A 114 7.68 -8.86 -4.63
CA LEU A 114 6.39 -8.20 -4.80
C LEU A 114 6.54 -6.68 -4.83
N VAL A 115 7.33 -6.11 -3.92
CA VAL A 115 7.58 -4.65 -3.89
C VAL A 115 8.18 -4.20 -5.22
N GLU A 116 9.21 -4.88 -5.73
CA GLU A 116 9.85 -4.57 -7.02
C GLU A 116 8.87 -4.66 -8.20
N THR A 117 8.02 -5.69 -8.22
CA THR A 117 7.05 -5.88 -9.31
C THR A 117 5.94 -4.84 -9.29
N CYS A 118 5.43 -4.48 -8.10
CA CYS A 118 4.23 -3.64 -7.97
C CYS A 118 4.53 -2.15 -7.87
N HIS A 119 5.73 -1.75 -7.45
CA HIS A 119 6.10 -0.34 -7.29
C HIS A 119 6.12 0.39 -8.65
N PHE A 120 6.70 -0.23 -9.68
CA PHE A 120 6.78 0.34 -11.02
C PHE A 120 5.57 -0.08 -11.86
N LYS A 121 4.74 0.88 -12.27
CA LYS A 121 3.48 0.61 -13.00
C LYS A 121 3.68 -0.10 -14.34
N ASN A 122 4.80 0.13 -15.03
CA ASN A 122 5.15 -0.58 -16.27
C ASN A 122 5.50 -2.05 -16.00
N LEU A 123 6.26 -2.35 -14.96
CA LEU A 123 6.59 -3.73 -14.59
C LEU A 123 5.35 -4.49 -14.14
N PHE A 124 4.51 -3.86 -13.30
CA PHE A 124 3.25 -4.46 -12.87
C PHE A 124 2.29 -4.72 -14.03
N ALA A 125 2.11 -3.75 -14.93
CA ALA A 125 1.24 -3.91 -16.10
C ALA A 125 1.73 -5.02 -17.04
N ALA A 126 3.06 -5.14 -17.26
CA ALA A 126 3.64 -6.22 -18.03
C ALA A 126 3.40 -7.59 -17.35
N TRP A 127 3.63 -7.67 -16.04
CA TRP A 127 3.40 -8.88 -15.25
C TRP A 127 1.92 -9.32 -15.31
N VAL A 128 0.97 -8.40 -15.10
CA VAL A 128 -0.46 -8.71 -15.18
C VAL A 128 -0.85 -9.17 -16.57
N SER A 129 -0.36 -8.51 -17.62
CA SER A 129 -0.67 -8.88 -19.01
C SER A 129 -0.19 -10.29 -19.35
N GLU A 130 0.90 -10.75 -18.73
CA GLU A 130 1.44 -12.09 -18.92
C GLU A 130 0.76 -13.13 -18.04
N GLN A 131 0.58 -12.83 -16.75
CA GLN A 131 0.17 -13.82 -15.74
C GLN A 131 -1.34 -13.89 -15.52
N MET A 132 -2.07 -12.78 -15.78
CA MET A 132 -3.52 -12.65 -15.55
C MET A 132 -4.17 -11.74 -16.60
N PRO A 133 -4.10 -12.11 -17.90
CA PRO A 133 -4.57 -11.25 -19.00
C PRO A 133 -6.06 -10.90 -18.93
N GLU A 134 -6.88 -11.71 -18.26
CA GLU A 134 -8.32 -11.49 -18.09
C GLU A 134 -8.67 -10.26 -17.24
N ILE A 135 -7.76 -9.82 -16.37
CA ILE A 135 -7.93 -8.60 -15.56
C ILE A 135 -7.03 -7.45 -16.02
N ALA A 136 -6.16 -7.69 -16.99
CA ALA A 136 -5.22 -6.67 -17.47
C ALA A 136 -5.93 -5.52 -18.19
N ILE A 137 -5.43 -4.30 -17.97
CA ILE A 137 -5.72 -3.15 -18.84
C ILE A 137 -4.63 -3.13 -19.91
N ARG A 138 -5.06 -3.13 -21.19
CA ARG A 138 -4.11 -3.09 -22.31
C ARG A 138 -3.18 -1.89 -22.15
N THR A 139 -1.88 -2.17 -22.07
CA THR A 139 -0.82 -1.19 -21.86
C THR A 139 0.12 -1.19 -23.06
N PHE A 140 0.43 -0.02 -23.59
CA PHE A 140 1.31 0.17 -24.74
C PHE A 140 2.76 0.36 -24.28
N ARG A 141 3.67 -0.31 -24.94
CA ARG A 141 5.10 -0.31 -24.61
C ARG A 141 5.86 0.81 -25.31
N SER A 142 5.29 1.33 -26.39
CA SER A 142 5.86 2.45 -27.16
C SER A 142 4.76 3.21 -27.89
N ALA A 143 5.08 4.38 -28.41
CA ALA A 143 4.14 5.20 -29.20
C ALA A 143 3.75 4.54 -30.52
N GLU A 144 4.61 3.70 -31.10
CA GLU A 144 4.38 3.00 -32.36
C GLU A 144 3.30 1.94 -32.26
N GLU A 145 3.08 1.37 -31.08
CA GLU A 145 2.01 0.41 -30.83
C GLU A 145 0.61 1.04 -30.78
N ILE A 146 0.54 2.38 -30.65
CA ILE A 146 -0.72 3.12 -30.49
C ILE A 146 -1.28 3.50 -31.85
N SER A 147 -2.46 3.01 -32.19
CA SER A 147 -3.26 3.41 -33.34
C SER A 147 -4.33 4.44 -32.97
N ASP A 148 -4.91 5.12 -33.96
CA ASP A 148 -6.00 6.08 -33.70
C ASP A 148 -7.29 5.41 -33.18
N ALA A 149 -7.44 4.10 -33.40
CA ALA A 149 -8.55 3.32 -32.88
C ALA A 149 -8.41 2.96 -31.38
N ASP A 150 -7.23 3.17 -30.79
CA ASP A 150 -6.98 2.84 -29.39
C ASP A 150 -7.44 3.95 -28.42
N PHE A 151 -7.73 5.16 -28.94
CA PHE A 151 -8.20 6.26 -28.10
C PHE A 151 -9.67 6.08 -27.67
N PRO A 152 -10.03 6.56 -26.45
CA PRO A 152 -9.20 7.33 -25.52
C PRO A 152 -8.20 6.47 -24.76
N LEU A 153 -7.08 7.07 -24.36
CA LEU A 153 -6.07 6.48 -23.50
C LEU A 153 -6.03 7.13 -22.12
N PHE A 154 -5.46 6.43 -21.17
CA PHE A 154 -5.06 6.99 -19.89
C PHE A 154 -3.55 6.93 -19.76
N VAL A 155 -2.92 8.10 -19.63
CA VAL A 155 -1.46 8.23 -19.50
C VAL A 155 -1.11 8.58 -18.07
N LYS A 156 -0.14 7.87 -17.52
CA LYS A 156 0.33 8.07 -16.13
C LYS A 156 1.83 7.82 -16.00
N PRO A 157 2.52 8.50 -15.06
CA PRO A 157 3.91 8.21 -14.75
C PRO A 157 4.11 6.75 -14.31
N VAL A 158 5.27 6.17 -14.63
CA VAL A 158 5.67 4.83 -14.15
C VAL A 158 5.72 4.81 -12.62
N GLU A 159 6.31 5.86 -12.04
CA GLU A 159 6.34 6.09 -10.60
C GLU A 159 5.48 7.31 -10.23
N GLY A 160 4.90 7.29 -9.04
CA GLY A 160 4.11 8.41 -8.54
C GLY A 160 2.82 7.97 -7.85
N ARG A 161 2.20 8.92 -7.16
CA ARG A 161 1.01 8.72 -6.31
C ARG A 161 -0.02 9.83 -6.51
N ALA A 162 -1.19 9.66 -5.94
CA ALA A 162 -2.28 10.66 -5.91
C ALA A 162 -2.68 11.18 -7.31
N SER A 163 -2.57 10.35 -8.35
CA SER A 163 -2.88 10.69 -9.75
C SER A 163 -2.13 11.92 -10.30
N ILE A 164 -1.02 12.32 -9.66
CA ILE A 164 -0.18 13.42 -10.15
C ILE A 164 0.43 13.01 -11.49
N GLY A 165 0.32 13.88 -12.51
CA GLY A 165 0.81 13.61 -13.86
C GLY A 165 -0.03 12.60 -14.66
N CYS A 166 -1.22 12.23 -14.17
CA CYS A 166 -2.15 11.36 -14.89
C CYS A 166 -3.13 12.16 -15.73
N ARG A 167 -3.43 11.68 -16.94
CA ARG A 167 -4.37 12.36 -17.85
C ARG A 167 -5.09 11.39 -18.77
N LYS A 168 -6.40 11.62 -18.98
CA LYS A 168 -7.14 11.04 -20.09
C LYS A 168 -6.79 11.78 -21.38
N ILE A 169 -6.52 11.05 -22.43
CA ILE A 169 -6.06 11.54 -23.73
C ILE A 169 -7.05 11.03 -24.79
N ASP A 170 -7.69 11.92 -25.52
CA ASP A 170 -8.75 11.55 -26.45
C ASP A 170 -8.26 11.35 -27.90
N ASN A 171 -7.04 11.79 -28.24
CA ASN A 171 -6.47 11.63 -29.58
C ASN A 171 -4.93 11.76 -29.57
N ARG A 172 -4.32 11.42 -30.72
CA ARG A 172 -2.86 11.42 -30.90
C ARG A 172 -2.23 12.80 -30.73
N THR A 173 -2.89 13.87 -31.16
CA THR A 173 -2.38 15.24 -31.00
C THR A 173 -2.22 15.58 -29.52
N GLN A 174 -3.27 15.34 -28.71
CA GLN A 174 -3.21 15.54 -27.26
C GLN A 174 -2.14 14.66 -26.59
N LEU A 175 -1.91 13.43 -27.09
CA LEU A 175 -0.89 12.55 -26.55
C LEU A 175 0.50 13.19 -26.70
N PHE A 176 0.84 13.67 -27.87
CA PHE A 176 2.17 14.23 -28.15
C PHE A 176 2.37 15.67 -27.63
N GLU A 177 1.27 16.37 -27.33
CA GLU A 177 1.33 17.62 -26.55
C GLU A 177 1.58 17.37 -25.07
N PHE A 178 1.16 16.20 -24.54
CA PHE A 178 1.23 15.88 -23.13
C PHE A 178 2.54 15.17 -22.75
N VAL A 179 3.05 14.27 -23.60
CA VAL A 179 4.26 13.45 -23.35
C VAL A 179 5.10 13.32 -24.59
N ASP A 180 6.41 13.30 -24.40
CA ASP A 180 7.33 12.90 -25.46
C ASP A 180 7.05 11.44 -25.85
N PRO A 181 6.77 11.13 -27.14
CA PRO A 181 6.55 9.76 -27.60
C PRO A 181 7.65 8.77 -27.19
N ALA A 182 8.90 9.24 -27.11
CA ALA A 182 10.05 8.43 -26.73
C ALA A 182 10.03 7.97 -25.25
N GLU A 183 9.23 8.62 -24.40
CA GLU A 183 9.09 8.31 -22.97
C GLU A 183 8.00 7.27 -22.67
N ILE A 184 7.13 6.96 -23.66
CA ILE A 184 6.09 5.95 -23.50
C ILE A 184 6.72 4.56 -23.34
N GLY A 185 6.35 3.88 -22.24
CA GLY A 185 6.94 2.60 -21.82
C GLY A 185 8.18 2.72 -20.94
N LYS A 186 8.76 3.93 -20.77
CA LYS A 186 9.95 4.20 -19.97
C LYS A 186 9.62 4.95 -18.68
N THR A 187 9.28 6.23 -18.80
CA THR A 187 8.95 7.11 -17.65
C THR A 187 7.44 7.28 -17.48
N VAL A 188 6.68 7.06 -18.56
CA VAL A 188 5.22 7.05 -18.56
C VAL A 188 4.67 5.80 -19.21
N ILE A 189 3.50 5.36 -18.78
CA ILE A 189 2.74 4.30 -19.46
C ILE A 189 1.47 4.90 -20.08
N ALA A 190 1.11 4.42 -21.26
CA ALA A 190 -0.16 4.66 -21.91
C ALA A 190 -0.99 3.39 -21.82
N GLN A 191 -2.21 3.49 -21.30
CA GLN A 191 -3.14 2.38 -21.15
C GLN A 191 -4.44 2.70 -21.86
N GLN A 192 -5.14 1.68 -22.35
CA GLN A 192 -6.51 1.83 -22.79
C GLN A 192 -7.35 2.43 -21.67
N PHE A 193 -8.17 3.42 -21.99
CA PHE A 193 -9.03 4.05 -20.99
C PHE A 193 -10.09 3.03 -20.53
N ALA A 194 -10.10 2.75 -19.24
CA ALA A 194 -11.07 1.86 -18.62
C ALA A 194 -12.04 2.69 -17.77
N GLU A 195 -13.30 2.28 -17.76
CA GLU A 195 -14.39 2.90 -16.99
C GLU A 195 -14.93 1.91 -15.98
N GLY A 196 -15.42 2.42 -14.86
CA GLY A 196 -16.06 1.63 -13.83
C GLY A 196 -16.01 2.31 -12.46
N GLU A 197 -16.77 1.77 -11.53
CA GLU A 197 -16.60 2.13 -10.12
C GLU A 197 -15.24 1.61 -9.61
N ILE A 198 -14.63 2.35 -8.70
CA ILE A 198 -13.38 1.89 -8.11
C ILE A 198 -13.68 0.98 -6.92
N ALA A 199 -13.23 -0.26 -7.04
CA ALA A 199 -13.18 -1.22 -5.96
C ALA A 199 -11.74 -1.31 -5.44
N THR A 200 -11.56 -1.10 -4.16
CA THR A 200 -10.27 -1.23 -3.48
C THR A 200 -10.29 -2.46 -2.57
N VAL A 201 -9.24 -3.25 -2.57
CA VAL A 201 -9.16 -4.47 -1.77
C VAL A 201 -7.87 -4.45 -0.95
N ASP A 202 -7.99 -4.47 0.38
CA ASP A 202 -6.85 -4.80 1.22
C ASP A 202 -6.71 -6.32 1.27
N ILE A 203 -5.51 -6.80 0.98
CA ILE A 203 -5.16 -8.21 0.92
C ILE A 203 -4.03 -8.47 1.91
N ILE A 204 -4.22 -9.44 2.79
CA ILE A 204 -3.15 -9.99 3.61
C ILE A 204 -2.98 -11.46 3.32
N ARG A 205 -1.75 -11.90 3.12
CA ARG A 205 -1.44 -13.32 2.91
C ARG A 205 -0.19 -13.70 3.71
N ASN A 206 -0.29 -14.85 4.35
CA ASN A 206 0.86 -15.55 4.92
C ASN A 206 1.32 -16.61 3.90
N HIS A 207 2.47 -16.39 3.29
CA HIS A 207 3.01 -17.28 2.27
C HIS A 207 3.28 -18.69 2.80
N GLN A 208 3.75 -18.81 4.05
CA GLN A 208 4.13 -20.10 4.65
C GLN A 208 2.92 -20.98 4.95
N THR A 209 1.81 -20.38 5.42
CA THR A 209 0.59 -21.12 5.82
C THR A 209 -0.46 -21.17 4.73
N GLY A 210 -0.33 -20.35 3.68
CA GLY A 210 -1.34 -20.15 2.65
C GLY A 210 -2.59 -19.38 3.10
N GLN A 211 -2.63 -18.93 4.36
CA GLN A 211 -3.75 -18.15 4.87
C GLN A 211 -3.86 -16.82 4.14
N ILE A 212 -5.07 -16.44 3.73
CA ILE A 212 -5.36 -15.18 3.05
C ILE A 212 -6.68 -14.60 3.53
N MET A 213 -6.72 -13.28 3.70
CA MET A 213 -7.95 -12.49 3.87
C MET A 213 -7.96 -11.35 2.87
N THR A 214 -9.14 -11.08 2.33
CA THR A 214 -9.41 -9.98 1.41
C THR A 214 -10.59 -9.16 1.94
N VAL A 215 -10.47 -7.84 1.90
CA VAL A 215 -11.55 -6.93 2.33
C VAL A 215 -11.87 -5.96 1.19
N PRO A 216 -12.79 -6.35 0.29
CA PRO A 216 -13.23 -5.49 -0.80
C PRO A 216 -14.10 -4.34 -0.28
N ARG A 217 -13.88 -3.14 -0.84
CA ARG A 217 -14.72 -1.96 -0.60
C ARG A 217 -14.92 -1.12 -1.85
N THR A 218 -16.08 -0.54 -1.99
CA THR A 218 -16.34 0.55 -2.95
C THR A 218 -16.05 1.87 -2.24
N GLU A 219 -15.34 2.76 -2.92
CA GLU A 219 -15.02 4.08 -2.40
C GLU A 219 -16.11 5.08 -2.81
N LEU A 220 -17.00 5.41 -1.86
CA LEU A 220 -18.17 6.26 -2.08
C LEU A 220 -17.80 7.75 -2.11
N LEU A 221 -16.79 8.13 -1.33
CA LEU A 221 -16.26 9.48 -1.28
C LEU A 221 -14.75 9.42 -1.07
N ARG A 222 -14.00 10.16 -1.90
CA ARG A 222 -12.54 10.30 -1.83
C ARG A 222 -12.13 11.73 -1.49
N ASN A 223 -11.00 11.89 -0.83
CA ASN A 223 -10.35 13.19 -0.70
C ASN A 223 -9.52 13.51 -1.96
N SER A 224 -8.92 14.72 -1.99
CA SER A 224 -8.07 15.18 -3.12
C SER A 224 -6.87 14.29 -3.40
N ASN A 225 -6.42 13.51 -2.43
CA ASN A 225 -5.29 12.58 -2.58
C ASN A 225 -5.73 11.17 -3.01
N GLY A 226 -7.01 10.99 -3.39
CA GLY A 226 -7.55 9.71 -3.82
C GLY A 226 -7.87 8.72 -2.70
N CYS A 227 -7.71 9.10 -1.42
CA CYS A 227 -8.02 8.20 -0.31
C CYS A 227 -9.51 8.16 -0.01
N GLY A 228 -10.08 6.98 0.18
CA GLY A 228 -11.47 6.79 0.58
C GLY A 228 -11.74 7.33 1.98
N ILE A 229 -12.66 8.29 2.08
CA ILE A 229 -13.16 8.85 3.35
C ILE A 229 -14.56 8.35 3.73
N ALA A 230 -15.32 7.86 2.76
CA ALA A 230 -16.52 7.08 2.99
C ALA A 230 -16.50 5.87 2.06
N VAL A 231 -16.76 4.68 2.61
CA VAL A 231 -16.66 3.42 1.88
C VAL A 231 -17.79 2.47 2.25
N ARG A 232 -18.06 1.52 1.37
CA ARG A 232 -18.94 0.37 1.65
C ARG A 232 -18.17 -0.91 1.38
N THR A 233 -17.97 -1.74 2.39
CA THR A 233 -17.44 -3.10 2.20
C THR A 233 -18.49 -3.98 1.54
N PHE A 234 -18.06 -4.94 0.72
CA PHE A 234 -18.96 -5.84 0.02
C PHE A 234 -18.36 -7.25 -0.12
N ARG A 235 -19.16 -8.22 -0.53
CA ARG A 235 -18.69 -9.54 -0.94
C ARG A 235 -18.77 -9.67 -2.44
N SER A 236 -17.72 -10.23 -3.03
CA SER A 236 -17.71 -10.70 -4.40
C SER A 236 -16.78 -11.89 -4.48
N GLU A 237 -17.34 -13.10 -4.60
CA GLU A 237 -16.56 -14.32 -4.73
C GLU A 237 -15.59 -14.25 -5.91
N LYS A 238 -16.02 -13.66 -7.02
CA LYS A 238 -15.18 -13.47 -8.20
C LYS A 238 -13.96 -12.58 -7.92
N LEU A 239 -14.17 -11.41 -7.28
CA LEU A 239 -13.08 -10.51 -6.92
C LEU A 239 -12.16 -11.11 -5.86
N GLU A 240 -12.73 -11.80 -4.87
CA GLU A 240 -11.98 -12.49 -3.82
C GLU A 240 -11.10 -13.60 -4.42
N ASN A 241 -11.58 -14.33 -5.43
CA ASN A 241 -10.81 -15.36 -6.15
C ASN A 241 -9.69 -14.73 -7.01
N ILE A 242 -9.97 -13.62 -7.72
CA ILE A 242 -8.96 -12.84 -8.44
C ILE A 242 -7.85 -12.38 -7.48
N CYS A 243 -8.22 -11.82 -6.32
CA CYS A 243 -7.25 -11.37 -5.32
C CYS A 243 -6.43 -12.53 -4.74
N ARG A 244 -7.04 -13.71 -4.55
CA ARG A 244 -6.33 -14.92 -4.12
C ARG A 244 -5.30 -15.34 -5.16
N GLU A 245 -5.69 -15.43 -6.41
CA GLU A 245 -4.79 -15.81 -7.51
C GLU A 245 -3.64 -14.81 -7.67
N LEU A 246 -3.94 -13.50 -7.63
CA LEU A 246 -2.92 -12.44 -7.60
C LEU A 246 -1.91 -12.63 -6.47
N ALA A 247 -2.41 -12.83 -5.25
CA ALA A 247 -1.58 -13.00 -4.07
C ALA A 247 -0.71 -14.28 -4.12
N GLU A 248 -1.23 -15.34 -4.72
CA GLU A 248 -0.49 -16.60 -4.92
C GLU A 248 0.61 -16.43 -5.97
N LYS A 249 0.29 -15.91 -7.16
CA LYS A 249 1.24 -15.71 -8.26
C LYS A 249 2.34 -14.69 -7.93
N LEU A 250 2.00 -13.63 -7.16
CA LEU A 250 2.97 -12.66 -6.65
C LEU A 250 3.76 -13.18 -5.43
N GLU A 251 3.45 -14.38 -4.95
CA GLU A 251 4.05 -14.94 -3.74
C GLU A 251 3.91 -13.98 -2.53
N LEU A 252 2.78 -13.27 -2.44
CA LEU A 252 2.55 -12.27 -1.40
C LEU A 252 2.82 -12.86 -0.01
N ASN A 253 3.66 -12.16 0.74
CA ASN A 253 3.85 -12.37 2.18
C ASN A 253 3.80 -11.03 2.89
N GLY A 254 2.67 -10.72 3.51
CA GLY A 254 2.39 -9.41 4.12
C GLY A 254 1.05 -8.81 3.67
N VAL A 255 0.97 -7.49 3.68
CA VAL A 255 -0.24 -6.71 3.38
C VAL A 255 -0.03 -5.85 2.14
N VAL A 256 -0.99 -5.85 1.23
CA VAL A 256 -1.04 -4.97 0.06
C VAL A 256 -2.43 -4.37 -0.12
N ASN A 257 -2.50 -3.35 -0.94
CA ASN A 257 -3.76 -2.74 -1.36
C ASN A 257 -3.86 -2.78 -2.88
N ALA A 258 -4.88 -3.46 -3.41
CA ALA A 258 -5.16 -3.58 -4.83
C ALA A 258 -6.34 -2.69 -5.22
N GLU A 259 -6.26 -2.01 -6.38
CA GLU A 259 -7.33 -1.18 -6.92
C GLU A 259 -7.81 -1.72 -8.26
N PHE A 260 -9.12 -1.74 -8.45
CA PHE A 260 -9.77 -2.26 -9.65
C PHE A 260 -10.82 -1.29 -10.19
N PHE A 261 -10.97 -1.23 -11.50
CA PHE A 261 -12.23 -0.80 -12.11
C PHE A 261 -13.21 -1.97 -12.07
N CYS A 262 -14.44 -1.69 -11.62
CA CYS A 262 -15.54 -2.64 -11.57
C CYS A 262 -16.67 -2.14 -12.46
N LYS A 263 -17.05 -2.92 -13.47
CA LYS A 263 -18.19 -2.64 -14.35
C LYS A 263 -18.86 -3.97 -14.74
N ASP A 264 -20.15 -4.09 -14.51
CA ASP A 264 -20.96 -5.26 -14.88
C ASP A 264 -20.32 -6.60 -14.43
N ASP A 265 -19.87 -6.66 -13.17
CA ASP A 265 -19.13 -7.78 -12.56
C ASP A 265 -17.84 -8.18 -13.30
N THR A 266 -17.30 -7.25 -14.08
CA THR A 266 -15.97 -7.36 -14.69
C THR A 266 -14.98 -6.50 -13.91
N PHE A 267 -13.81 -7.07 -13.61
CA PHE A 267 -12.77 -6.40 -12.86
C PHE A 267 -11.54 -6.20 -13.74
N ARG A 268 -10.99 -4.98 -13.76
CA ARG A 268 -9.73 -4.64 -14.41
C ARG A 268 -8.80 -4.03 -13.37
N ILE A 269 -7.62 -4.61 -13.21
CA ILE A 269 -6.70 -4.13 -12.18
C ILE A 269 -6.02 -2.83 -12.59
N ILE A 270 -6.01 -1.86 -11.69
CA ILE A 270 -5.40 -0.54 -11.89
C ILE A 270 -3.95 -0.58 -11.42
N GLU A 271 -3.76 -1.02 -10.17
CA GLU A 271 -2.44 -1.10 -9.50
C GLU A 271 -2.53 -1.94 -8.23
N ILE A 272 -1.36 -2.35 -7.73
CA ILE A 272 -1.19 -2.85 -6.36
C ILE A 272 -0.21 -1.91 -5.66
N ASN A 273 -0.66 -1.35 -4.54
CA ASN A 273 0.20 -0.60 -3.62
C ASN A 273 0.82 -1.60 -2.63
N PRO A 274 2.15 -1.83 -2.65
CA PRO A 274 2.81 -2.84 -1.81
C PRO A 274 2.95 -2.38 -0.36
N ARG A 275 1.87 -1.94 0.25
CA ARG A 275 1.80 -1.35 1.59
C ARG A 275 0.39 -1.37 2.15
N PHE A 276 0.30 -0.99 3.42
CA PHE A 276 -0.97 -0.64 4.03
C PHE A 276 -1.63 0.54 3.31
N SER A 277 -2.95 0.49 3.15
CA SER A 277 -3.73 1.58 2.57
C SER A 277 -4.18 2.59 3.62
N ALA A 278 -4.56 3.78 3.18
CA ALA A 278 -5.26 4.72 4.05
C ALA A 278 -6.62 4.16 4.55
N GLY A 279 -7.14 3.12 3.89
CA GLY A 279 -8.37 2.42 4.25
C GLY A 279 -8.17 1.21 5.16
N THR A 280 -6.95 0.86 5.57
CA THR A 280 -6.66 -0.31 6.44
C THR A 280 -7.51 -0.36 7.70
N GLY A 281 -7.84 0.80 8.28
CA GLY A 281 -8.74 0.87 9.44
C GLY A 281 -10.13 0.30 9.19
N TYR A 282 -10.65 0.44 7.97
CA TYR A 282 -11.93 -0.18 7.59
C TYR A 282 -11.83 -1.70 7.55
N SER A 283 -10.70 -2.23 7.08
CA SER A 283 -10.44 -3.67 7.05
C SER A 283 -10.30 -4.24 8.46
N CYS A 284 -9.61 -3.53 9.37
CA CYS A 284 -9.54 -3.91 10.79
C CYS A 284 -10.93 -3.91 11.45
N MET A 285 -11.75 -2.88 11.21
CA MET A 285 -13.13 -2.80 11.71
C MET A 285 -14.03 -3.88 11.11
N ALA A 286 -13.77 -4.31 9.87
CA ALA A 286 -14.49 -5.42 9.24
C ALA A 286 -14.10 -6.80 9.77
N GLY A 287 -13.12 -6.90 10.68
CA GLY A 287 -12.68 -8.14 11.32
C GLY A 287 -11.35 -8.70 10.80
N ALA A 288 -10.72 -8.06 9.82
CA ALA A 288 -9.38 -8.42 9.34
C ALA A 288 -8.34 -7.50 9.96
N ASN A 289 -7.79 -7.84 11.12
CA ASN A 289 -6.74 -7.03 11.74
C ASN A 289 -5.43 -7.15 10.93
N MET A 290 -5.29 -6.28 9.93
CA MET A 290 -4.14 -6.26 9.03
C MET A 290 -2.84 -5.97 9.77
N VAL A 291 -2.88 -5.13 10.83
CA VAL A 291 -1.70 -4.69 11.56
C VAL A 291 -1.11 -5.83 12.40
N LEU A 292 -1.92 -6.43 13.27
CA LEU A 292 -1.44 -7.52 14.13
C LEU A 292 -1.07 -8.76 13.31
N ASN A 293 -1.82 -9.07 12.25
CA ASN A 293 -1.48 -10.18 11.37
C ASN A 293 -0.20 -9.95 10.57
N ALA A 294 0.15 -8.71 10.21
CA ALA A 294 1.45 -8.42 9.61
C ALA A 294 2.62 -8.75 10.56
N MET A 295 2.43 -8.51 11.86
CA MET A 295 3.43 -8.90 12.87
C MET A 295 3.51 -10.43 13.03
N GLU A 296 2.36 -11.13 13.02
CA GLU A 296 2.35 -12.60 13.03
C GLU A 296 3.11 -13.18 11.83
N ILE A 297 2.89 -12.61 10.63
CA ILE A 297 3.61 -13.01 9.40
C ILE A 297 5.12 -12.73 9.56
N ALA A 298 5.51 -11.56 10.06
CA ALA A 298 6.90 -11.19 10.26
C ALA A 298 7.63 -12.12 11.26
N ASP A 299 6.88 -12.70 12.19
CA ASP A 299 7.39 -13.72 13.13
C ASP A 299 7.31 -15.16 12.61
N GLY A 300 6.81 -15.36 11.38
CA GLY A 300 6.60 -16.71 10.83
C GLY A 300 5.46 -17.47 11.50
N ARG A 301 4.52 -16.78 12.14
CA ARG A 301 3.34 -17.37 12.80
C ARG A 301 2.11 -17.29 11.90
N SER A 302 1.13 -18.14 12.18
CA SER A 302 -0.17 -18.11 11.50
C SER A 302 -0.94 -16.84 11.81
N CYS A 303 -1.67 -16.33 10.80
CA CYS A 303 -2.59 -15.22 10.99
C CYS A 303 -3.79 -15.61 11.86
N THR A 304 -4.27 -14.66 12.65
CA THR A 304 -5.57 -14.79 13.32
C THR A 304 -6.67 -14.53 12.30
N MET A 305 -7.40 -15.60 11.95
CA MET A 305 -8.48 -15.56 10.98
C MET A 305 -9.81 -15.31 11.70
N GLY A 306 -10.31 -14.07 11.64
CA GLY A 306 -11.63 -13.69 12.16
C GLY A 306 -12.74 -13.83 11.13
N ALA A 307 -13.99 -13.83 11.60
CA ALA A 307 -15.15 -13.71 10.70
C ALA A 307 -15.26 -12.28 10.18
N LEU A 308 -15.33 -12.12 8.84
CA LEU A 308 -15.46 -10.81 8.22
C LEU A 308 -16.91 -10.32 8.26
N CYS A 309 -17.10 -9.11 8.77
CA CYS A 309 -18.37 -8.37 8.75
C CYS A 309 -18.42 -7.43 7.56
N LEU A 310 -18.74 -7.94 6.38
CA LEU A 310 -18.85 -7.17 5.13
C LEU A 310 -20.28 -6.64 4.92
N GLY A 311 -20.47 -5.77 3.90
CA GLY A 311 -21.76 -5.12 3.62
C GLY A 311 -22.01 -3.87 4.50
N ARG A 312 -20.98 -3.36 5.18
CA ARG A 312 -21.06 -2.21 6.09
C ARG A 312 -20.56 -0.94 5.43
N HIS A 313 -21.12 0.18 5.87
CA HIS A 313 -20.65 1.52 5.53
C HIS A 313 -19.76 2.04 6.66
N TYR A 314 -18.65 2.66 6.27
CA TYR A 314 -17.71 3.29 7.17
C TYR A 314 -17.41 4.70 6.64
N ALA A 315 -17.19 5.64 7.54
CA ALA A 315 -16.76 6.98 7.20
C ALA A 315 -15.72 7.47 8.21
N LYS A 316 -14.76 8.27 7.73
CA LYS A 316 -13.76 8.94 8.55
C LYS A 316 -14.28 10.30 9.01
N ARG A 317 -13.85 10.72 10.19
CA ARG A 317 -13.97 12.10 10.66
C ARG A 317 -12.59 12.65 11.00
N TYR A 318 -12.47 13.96 10.97
CA TYR A 318 -11.29 14.66 11.45
C TYR A 318 -11.54 15.13 12.88
N GLU A 319 -10.55 14.98 13.74
CA GLU A 319 -10.57 15.48 15.10
C GLU A 319 -9.42 16.47 15.32
N THR A 320 -9.65 17.47 16.18
CA THR A 320 -8.63 18.45 16.56
C THR A 320 -8.15 18.15 17.97
N TYR A 321 -6.86 18.21 18.17
CA TYR A 321 -6.21 17.97 19.45
C TYR A 321 -5.33 19.16 19.83
N GLU A 322 -5.27 19.46 21.12
CA GLU A 322 -4.21 20.28 21.70
C GLU A 322 -2.95 19.40 21.88
N MET A 323 -1.80 19.90 21.40
CA MET A 323 -0.55 19.15 21.32
C MET A 323 0.44 19.59 22.41
#